data_fe44c0cbf92c4beb1264673448f1f0a0
#
_entry.id   fe44c0cbf92c4beb1264673448f1f0a0
#
_cell.length_a   1.000
_cell.length_b   1.000
_cell.length_c   1.000
_cell.angle_alpha   90.00
_cell.angle_beta   90.00
_cell.angle_gamma   90.00
#
_symmetry.space_group_name_H-M   'P 1'
#
loop_
_entity.id
_entity.type
_entity.pdbx_description
1 polymer ?
#
loop_
_entity_poly.entity_id
_entity_poly.type
_entity_poly.pdbx_seq_one_letter_code
_entity_poly.pdbx_strand_id
1 'polypeptide(L)'
;LSFLTIAILGGVVSLYGYISFFDNGHLITETKESPIQTFQTNYTTSAFELNTATYAPTNFTEAAEKSIHAVVHVKNTAISSGINSIADLFNGTKRQQQIGTGSGVIISSDGYIVTNNHVIDGATDLEITLNNRKKHKATLIGTDKKNDIALLKIDAGDILPYIPFSDSDNLNIGEWVLAVGNPYNLTSTVTAGIVSAKGRDLQGNYSTDSFIQTDAAVNPGNSGGALVNSRGELVGINTAISTKTGSYIGYSFAVPSNIAKKIIDDILEFGKVQEAIIGFLPDLREDDIQGVRIGDFSEGSNAEKAGLLKGDIIVKINDIKISKFSELTGQLSAKRPGDSVKLTIDRDGEIFTKNINLIKRIERYISRTYGIELIDDSKGAKIIRDGLSEDSPSSIKGYIITKINGKEVETASDAIKLLDGLSRNGYRLKVEMIDLNGEANAYFF
;
A
#
# COMPACT_ATOMS: atom_id res chain seq x y z
N LEU A 1 -62.57 62.70 -10.37
CA LEU A 1 -62.58 61.95 -11.63
C LEU A 1 -61.30 62.18 -12.45
N SER A 2 -60.67 63.35 -12.48
CA SER A 2 -59.50 63.65 -13.34
C SER A 2 -58.22 62.86 -12.96
N PHE A 3 -57.95 62.50 -11.69
CA PHE A 3 -56.81 61.73 -11.28
C PHE A 3 -56.94 60.27 -11.71
N LEU A 4 -58.13 59.72 -11.73
CA LEU A 4 -58.38 58.35 -12.15
C LEU A 4 -58.16 58.18 -13.68
N THR A 5 -58.60 59.16 -14.46
CA THR A 5 -58.40 59.14 -15.88
C THR A 5 -56.95 59.32 -16.29
N ILE A 6 -56.17 60.13 -15.57
CA ILE A 6 -54.72 60.26 -15.79
C ILE A 6 -53.99 58.99 -15.47
N ALA A 7 -54.34 58.29 -14.36
CA ALA A 7 -53.74 57.05 -14.01
C ALA A 7 -54.03 55.94 -15.03
N ILE A 8 -55.27 55.87 -15.56
CA ILE A 8 -55.63 54.89 -16.58
C ILE A 8 -54.89 55.20 -17.91
N LEU A 9 -54.79 56.45 -18.30
CA LEU A 9 -54.05 56.84 -19.50
C LEU A 9 -52.56 56.55 -19.37
N GLY A 10 -51.94 56.79 -18.18
CA GLY A 10 -50.56 56.44 -17.90
C GLY A 10 -50.32 54.93 -17.97
N GLY A 11 -51.26 54.13 -17.46
CA GLY A 11 -51.18 52.67 -17.54
C GLY A 11 -51.26 52.13 -18.96
N VAL A 12 -52.19 52.69 -19.77
CA VAL A 12 -52.33 52.27 -21.18
C VAL A 12 -51.08 52.65 -22.01
N VAL A 13 -50.53 53.84 -21.79
CA VAL A 13 -49.30 54.27 -22.50
C VAL A 13 -48.12 53.45 -22.10
N SER A 14 -47.97 53.09 -20.82
CA SER A 14 -46.92 52.21 -20.35
C SER A 14 -47.07 50.81 -20.93
N LEU A 15 -48.28 50.26 -20.93
CA LEU A 15 -48.55 48.94 -21.50
C LEU A 15 -48.28 48.89 -23.02
N TYR A 16 -48.69 49.95 -23.74
CA TYR A 16 -48.44 50.11 -25.18
C TYR A 16 -46.93 50.24 -25.47
N GLY A 17 -46.21 50.99 -24.66
CA GLY A 17 -44.76 51.13 -24.73
C GLY A 17 -44.09 49.78 -24.48
N TYR A 18 -44.52 49.04 -23.46
CA TYR A 18 -43.99 47.71 -23.18
C TYR A 18 -44.18 46.73 -24.34
N ILE A 19 -45.43 46.68 -24.87
CA ILE A 19 -45.75 45.81 -26.01
C ILE A 19 -44.95 46.21 -27.25
N SER A 20 -44.82 47.54 -27.55
CA SER A 20 -44.10 48.01 -28.74
C SER A 20 -42.58 47.87 -28.67
N PHE A 21 -41.98 47.95 -27.47
CA PHE A 21 -40.51 47.90 -27.31
C PHE A 21 -39.97 46.53 -26.83
N PHE A 22 -40.78 45.75 -26.16
CA PHE A 22 -40.35 44.45 -25.59
C PHE A 22 -41.03 43.25 -26.23
N ASP A 23 -42.20 43.43 -26.85
CA ASP A 23 -42.82 42.37 -27.64
C ASP A 23 -42.30 42.41 -29.09
N ASN A 24 -40.99 42.36 -29.25
CA ASN A 24 -40.40 41.91 -30.48
C ASN A 24 -40.78 40.46 -30.63
N GLY A 25 -41.85 40.20 -31.36
CA GLY A 25 -42.35 38.90 -31.67
C GLY A 25 -41.20 37.94 -31.98
N HIS A 26 -40.86 37.11 -31.03
CA HIS A 26 -40.26 35.82 -31.38
C HIS A 26 -41.32 35.13 -32.24
N LEU A 27 -41.22 35.36 -33.55
CA LEU A 27 -41.73 34.39 -34.51
C LEU A 27 -41.10 33.07 -34.10
N ILE A 28 -41.88 32.26 -33.38
CA ILE A 28 -41.60 30.83 -33.24
C ILE A 28 -41.61 30.35 -34.69
N THR A 29 -40.45 30.40 -35.32
CA THR A 29 -40.17 29.58 -36.48
C THR A 29 -40.31 28.19 -35.93
N GLU A 30 -41.42 27.51 -36.23
CA GLU A 30 -41.48 26.05 -36.17
C GLU A 30 -40.30 25.54 -36.99
N THR A 31 -39.15 25.35 -36.36
CA THR A 31 -38.16 24.46 -36.89
C THR A 31 -38.86 23.11 -36.94
N LYS A 32 -39.21 22.69 -38.15
CA LYS A 32 -39.54 21.31 -38.43
C LYS A 32 -38.42 20.50 -37.80
N GLU A 33 -38.66 19.97 -36.60
CA GLU A 33 -37.78 18.98 -35.99
C GLU A 33 -37.64 17.89 -37.04
N SER A 34 -36.43 17.75 -37.56
CA SER A 34 -36.08 16.58 -38.32
C SER A 34 -36.43 15.41 -37.42
N PRO A 35 -37.17 14.40 -37.89
CA PRO A 35 -37.56 13.29 -37.04
C PRO A 35 -36.29 12.72 -36.46
N ILE A 36 -36.21 12.70 -35.12
CA ILE A 36 -35.16 12.00 -34.38
C ILE A 36 -35.07 10.66 -35.04
N GLN A 37 -33.94 10.37 -35.70
CA GLN A 37 -33.66 9.04 -36.18
C GLN A 37 -33.51 8.19 -34.91
N THR A 38 -34.60 7.55 -34.52
CA THR A 38 -34.57 6.48 -33.58
C THR A 38 -33.72 5.38 -34.22
N PHE A 39 -32.47 5.26 -33.76
CA PHE A 39 -31.69 4.08 -34.03
C PHE A 39 -32.50 2.92 -33.43
N GLN A 40 -33.19 2.18 -34.27
CA GLN A 40 -33.68 0.84 -33.90
C GLN A 40 -32.43 0.01 -33.70
N THR A 41 -31.91 0.00 -32.45
CA THR A 41 -31.05 -1.12 -32.02
C THR A 41 -31.90 -2.36 -32.13
N ASN A 42 -31.70 -3.11 -33.20
CA ASN A 42 -32.16 -4.49 -33.25
C ASN A 42 -31.44 -5.19 -32.11
N TYR A 43 -32.13 -5.28 -30.97
CA TYR A 43 -31.78 -6.30 -30.00
C TYR A 43 -31.96 -7.62 -30.73
N THR A 44 -30.90 -8.18 -31.29
CA THR A 44 -30.84 -9.61 -31.48
C THR A 44 -31.05 -10.18 -30.09
N THR A 45 -32.27 -10.57 -29.78
CA THR A 45 -32.51 -11.56 -28.75
C THR A 45 -31.83 -12.83 -29.25
N SER A 46 -30.47 -12.87 -29.13
CA SER A 46 -29.82 -14.12 -28.89
C SER A 46 -30.60 -14.67 -27.72
N ALA A 47 -31.37 -15.71 -27.95
CA ALA A 47 -31.88 -16.52 -26.88
C ALA A 47 -30.63 -17.00 -26.14
N PHE A 48 -30.16 -16.18 -25.17
CA PHE A 48 -29.38 -16.68 -24.07
C PHE A 48 -30.34 -17.73 -23.50
N GLU A 49 -30.07 -18.99 -23.78
CA GLU A 49 -30.58 -20.04 -22.94
C GLU A 49 -30.14 -19.67 -21.56
N LEU A 50 -31.03 -19.00 -20.83
CA LEU A 50 -30.96 -18.92 -19.40
C LEU A 50 -30.97 -20.38 -18.96
N ASN A 51 -29.75 -20.96 -18.88
CA ASN A 51 -29.54 -22.00 -17.92
C ASN A 51 -30.12 -21.41 -16.65
N THR A 52 -31.23 -21.96 -16.20
CA THR A 52 -31.87 -21.69 -14.93
C THR A 52 -30.97 -22.22 -13.81
N ALA A 53 -29.70 -21.82 -13.81
CA ALA A 53 -28.93 -21.70 -12.60
C ALA A 53 -29.71 -20.68 -11.77
N THR A 54 -30.46 -21.19 -10.83
CA THR A 54 -31.21 -20.46 -9.82
C THR A 54 -30.32 -19.29 -9.39
N TYR A 55 -30.67 -18.08 -9.84
CA TYR A 55 -30.10 -16.87 -9.30
C TYR A 55 -30.60 -16.76 -7.86
N ALA A 56 -30.01 -17.54 -6.96
CA ALA A 56 -30.18 -17.31 -5.54
C ALA A 56 -29.63 -15.90 -5.28
N PRO A 57 -30.39 -15.01 -4.65
CA PRO A 57 -29.88 -13.70 -4.28
C PRO A 57 -28.60 -13.92 -3.48
N THR A 58 -27.54 -13.18 -3.83
CA THR A 58 -26.23 -13.32 -3.17
C THR A 58 -26.43 -13.11 -1.68
N ASN A 59 -26.31 -14.17 -0.90
CA ASN A 59 -26.49 -14.15 0.55
C ASN A 59 -25.11 -14.18 1.21
N PHE A 60 -24.76 -13.12 1.91
CA PHE A 60 -23.47 -12.97 2.60
C PHE A 60 -23.49 -13.45 4.03
N THR A 61 -24.61 -13.94 4.57
CA THR A 61 -24.75 -14.29 5.97
C THR A 61 -23.72 -15.31 6.42
N GLU A 62 -23.53 -16.39 5.64
CA GLU A 62 -22.55 -17.43 5.98
C GLU A 62 -21.11 -16.90 5.99
N ALA A 63 -20.71 -16.11 4.97
CA ALA A 63 -19.40 -15.52 4.88
C ALA A 63 -19.17 -14.52 6.04
N ALA A 64 -20.19 -13.74 6.39
CA ALA A 64 -20.14 -12.81 7.52
C ALA A 64 -20.01 -13.54 8.86
N GLU A 65 -20.85 -14.56 9.11
CA GLU A 65 -20.80 -15.37 10.33
C GLU A 65 -19.44 -16.04 10.55
N LYS A 66 -18.86 -16.61 9.50
CA LYS A 66 -17.53 -17.20 9.56
C LYS A 66 -16.45 -16.17 9.91
N SER A 67 -16.60 -14.95 9.42
CA SER A 67 -15.54 -13.92 9.52
C SER A 67 -15.58 -13.12 10.80
N ILE A 68 -16.79 -12.75 11.32
CA ILE A 68 -16.91 -11.86 12.48
C ILE A 68 -16.26 -12.39 13.75
N HIS A 69 -16.18 -13.72 13.91
CA HIS A 69 -15.62 -14.35 15.10
C HIS A 69 -14.08 -14.34 15.09
N ALA A 70 -13.47 -14.19 13.92
CA ALA A 70 -12.03 -14.15 13.75
C ALA A 70 -11.49 -12.72 13.54
N VAL A 71 -12.36 -11.70 13.51
CA VAL A 71 -11.94 -10.29 13.45
C VAL A 71 -12.03 -9.68 14.85
N VAL A 72 -10.92 -9.11 15.27
CA VAL A 72 -10.71 -8.61 16.64
C VAL A 72 -10.52 -7.10 16.68
N HIS A 73 -10.75 -6.51 17.84
CA HIS A 73 -10.39 -5.12 18.10
C HIS A 73 -8.94 -5.03 18.58
N VAL A 74 -8.17 -4.14 17.98
CA VAL A 74 -6.79 -3.83 18.37
C VAL A 74 -6.76 -2.46 19.02
N LYS A 75 -6.28 -2.39 20.26
CA LYS A 75 -6.03 -1.16 20.98
C LYS A 75 -4.55 -0.96 21.17
N ASN A 76 -4.05 0.16 20.67
CA ASN A 76 -2.68 0.65 20.82
C ASN A 76 -2.66 1.73 21.89
N THR A 77 -1.75 1.60 22.84
CA THR A 77 -1.47 2.63 23.84
C THR A 77 -0.04 3.11 23.66
N ALA A 78 0.16 4.37 23.27
CA ALA A 78 1.45 5.01 23.18
C ALA A 78 1.63 6.03 24.32
N ILE A 79 2.79 6.03 24.97
CA ILE A 79 3.14 7.01 25.99
C ILE A 79 4.10 8.01 25.36
N SER A 80 3.61 9.22 25.09
CA SER A 80 4.48 10.32 24.67
C SER A 80 5.09 11.01 25.90
N SER A 81 6.42 10.94 26.00
CA SER A 81 7.20 11.69 27.00
C SER A 81 7.81 12.94 26.37
N GLY A 82 7.02 13.74 25.67
CA GLY A 82 7.48 14.98 25.07
C GLY A 82 7.61 16.09 26.11
N ILE A 83 8.83 16.56 26.38
CA ILE A 83 9.07 17.87 26.97
C ILE A 83 8.86 18.89 25.84
N ASN A 84 7.63 19.40 25.72
CA ASN A 84 7.27 20.37 24.67
C ASN A 84 7.50 21.83 25.12
N SER A 85 7.81 22.07 26.41
CA SER A 85 8.13 23.41 26.92
C SER A 85 9.00 23.34 28.17
N ILE A 86 9.74 24.47 28.46
CA ILE A 86 10.50 24.63 29.69
C ILE A 86 9.59 24.55 30.92
N ALA A 87 8.30 24.91 30.79
CA ALA A 87 7.28 24.77 31.84
C ALA A 87 6.99 23.33 32.21
N ASP A 88 7.07 22.38 31.23
CA ASP A 88 6.87 20.95 31.48
C ASP A 88 8.01 20.35 32.31
N LEU A 89 9.22 20.95 32.22
CA LEU A 89 10.38 20.54 33.02
C LEU A 89 10.18 20.84 34.52
N PHE A 90 9.46 21.93 34.84
CA PHE A 90 9.25 22.38 36.22
C PHE A 90 7.95 21.84 36.86
N ASN A 91 6.94 21.46 36.02
CA ASN A 91 5.62 21.02 36.49
C ASN A 91 5.48 19.51 36.56
N GLY A 92 6.51 18.74 36.27
CA GLY A 92 6.46 17.30 36.17
C GLY A 92 5.72 16.90 34.87
N THR A 93 6.45 16.25 33.95
CA THR A 93 5.91 15.78 32.66
C THR A 93 4.62 15.01 32.86
N LYS A 94 3.47 15.61 32.47
CA LYS A 94 2.23 14.83 32.30
C LYS A 94 2.46 13.90 31.14
N ARG A 95 2.65 12.61 31.42
CA ARG A 95 2.65 11.56 30.41
C ARG A 95 1.31 11.60 29.70
N GLN A 96 1.28 12.05 28.48
CA GLN A 96 0.07 12.06 27.67
C GLN A 96 -0.06 10.69 27.02
N GLN A 97 -1.07 9.96 27.43
CA GLN A 97 -1.40 8.67 26.86
C GLN A 97 -2.19 8.89 25.57
N GLN A 98 -1.63 8.46 24.46
CA GLN A 98 -2.31 8.43 23.17
C GLN A 98 -2.89 7.03 22.95
N ILE A 99 -4.19 6.94 22.61
CA ILE A 99 -4.87 5.68 22.32
C ILE A 99 -5.20 5.66 20.85
N GLY A 100 -4.65 4.68 20.13
CA GLY A 100 -5.03 4.31 18.77
C GLY A 100 -5.89 3.06 18.80
N THR A 101 -6.77 2.92 17.83
CA THR A 101 -7.63 1.73 17.69
C THR A 101 -7.76 1.32 16.23
N GLY A 102 -7.90 0.02 16.02
CA GLY A 102 -8.14 -0.60 14.73
C GLY A 102 -8.70 -2.00 14.89
N SER A 103 -8.61 -2.76 13.84
CA SER A 103 -9.01 -4.17 13.78
C SER A 103 -7.80 -5.07 13.54
N GLY A 104 -7.97 -6.37 13.77
CA GLY A 104 -7.03 -7.42 13.40
C GLY A 104 -7.76 -8.67 12.95
N VAL A 105 -7.07 -9.55 12.25
CA VAL A 105 -7.61 -10.82 11.76
C VAL A 105 -6.83 -11.96 12.40
N ILE A 106 -7.52 -12.86 13.11
CA ILE A 106 -6.92 -14.10 13.58
C ILE A 106 -6.70 -15.01 12.37
N ILE A 107 -5.46 -15.41 12.15
CA ILE A 107 -5.03 -16.21 11.00
C ILE A 107 -4.63 -17.65 11.37
N SER A 108 -4.56 -17.93 12.67
CA SER A 108 -4.25 -19.28 13.18
C SER A 108 -4.95 -19.56 14.51
N SER A 109 -5.25 -20.82 14.76
CA SER A 109 -5.97 -21.25 15.97
C SER A 109 -5.18 -21.06 17.27
N ASP A 110 -3.87 -20.89 17.20
CA ASP A 110 -2.98 -20.64 18.35
C ASP A 110 -2.77 -19.15 18.67
N GLY A 111 -3.43 -18.22 17.91
CA GLY A 111 -3.51 -16.81 18.26
C GLY A 111 -2.54 -15.88 17.53
N TYR A 112 -2.09 -16.22 16.32
CA TYR A 112 -1.49 -15.22 15.44
C TYR A 112 -2.57 -14.32 14.85
N ILE A 113 -2.27 -13.01 14.85
CA ILE A 113 -3.18 -11.96 14.38
C ILE A 113 -2.42 -11.04 13.44
N VAL A 114 -2.98 -10.82 12.25
CA VAL A 114 -2.49 -9.81 11.32
C VAL A 114 -3.30 -8.52 11.47
N THR A 115 -2.62 -7.38 11.42
CA THR A 115 -3.20 -6.04 11.42
C THR A 115 -2.36 -5.10 10.56
N ASN A 116 -2.70 -3.82 10.48
CA ASN A 116 -1.85 -2.83 9.82
C ASN A 116 -0.74 -2.32 10.75
N ASN A 117 0.41 -1.98 10.15
CA ASN A 117 1.51 -1.38 10.90
C ASN A 117 1.10 -0.03 11.52
N HIS A 118 0.37 0.83 10.78
CA HIS A 118 -0.07 2.13 11.29
C HIS A 118 -1.01 2.01 12.51
N VAL A 119 -1.74 0.89 12.66
CA VAL A 119 -2.61 0.64 13.83
C VAL A 119 -1.80 0.44 15.10
N ILE A 120 -0.57 -0.08 14.98
CA ILE A 120 0.29 -0.42 16.15
C ILE A 120 1.52 0.47 16.26
N ASP A 121 1.73 1.41 15.35
CA ASP A 121 2.93 2.24 15.35
C ASP A 121 3.06 3.06 16.63
N GLY A 122 4.26 3.10 17.21
CA GLY A 122 4.54 3.78 18.47
C GLY A 122 3.94 3.14 19.72
N ALA A 123 3.32 1.95 19.62
CA ALA A 123 2.70 1.27 20.75
C ALA A 123 3.70 0.93 21.85
N THR A 124 3.39 1.30 23.09
CA THR A 124 4.05 0.81 24.31
C THR A 124 3.30 -0.37 24.93
N ASP A 125 2.02 -0.51 24.63
CA ASP A 125 1.17 -1.63 25.05
C ASP A 125 0.11 -1.92 23.99
N LEU A 126 -0.12 -3.23 23.72
CA LEU A 126 -1.08 -3.73 22.74
C LEU A 126 -2.08 -4.65 23.43
N GLU A 127 -3.36 -4.29 23.35
CA GLU A 127 -4.49 -5.07 23.87
C GLU A 127 -5.37 -5.52 22.71
N ILE A 128 -5.67 -6.81 22.67
CA ILE A 128 -6.62 -7.41 21.74
C ILE A 128 -7.91 -7.72 22.47
N THR A 129 -9.05 -7.29 21.92
CA THR A 129 -10.35 -7.72 22.41
C THR A 129 -11.00 -8.63 21.36
N LEU A 130 -11.25 -9.87 21.75
CA LEU A 130 -11.92 -10.88 20.92
C LEU A 130 -13.42 -10.56 20.77
N ASN A 131 -14.09 -11.19 19.80
CA ASN A 131 -15.53 -11.04 19.59
C ASN A 131 -16.36 -11.40 20.84
N ASN A 132 -15.91 -12.37 21.66
CA ASN A 132 -16.52 -12.73 22.93
C ASN A 132 -16.20 -11.75 24.08
N ARG A 133 -15.62 -10.58 23.78
CA ARG A 133 -15.19 -9.51 24.69
C ARG A 133 -14.06 -9.87 25.67
N LYS A 134 -13.45 -11.06 25.56
CA LYS A 134 -12.24 -11.38 26.32
C LYS A 134 -11.08 -10.52 25.82
N LYS A 135 -10.28 -10.01 26.77
CA LYS A 135 -9.13 -9.16 26.50
C LYS A 135 -7.83 -9.92 26.71
N HIS A 136 -6.91 -9.75 25.80
CA HIS A 136 -5.58 -10.38 25.85
C HIS A 136 -4.51 -9.34 25.54
N LYS A 137 -3.38 -9.44 26.24
CA LYS A 137 -2.19 -8.69 25.88
C LYS A 137 -1.59 -9.30 24.64
N ALA A 138 -1.20 -8.46 23.67
CA ALA A 138 -0.52 -8.94 22.46
C ALA A 138 0.98 -8.64 22.48
N THR A 139 1.74 -9.55 21.91
CA THR A 139 3.16 -9.37 21.63
C THR A 139 3.33 -9.06 20.14
N LEU A 140 4.10 -8.03 19.82
CA LEU A 140 4.50 -7.75 18.44
C LEU A 140 5.57 -8.76 18.03
N ILE A 141 5.31 -9.51 16.95
CA ILE A 141 6.26 -10.48 16.37
C ILE A 141 7.12 -9.78 15.31
N GLY A 142 6.52 -8.94 14.48
CA GLY A 142 7.24 -8.16 13.47
C GLY A 142 6.31 -7.28 12.64
N THR A 143 6.93 -6.40 11.86
CA THR A 143 6.20 -5.46 10.98
C THR A 143 6.85 -5.33 9.62
N ASP A 144 6.05 -4.97 8.64
CA ASP A 144 6.46 -4.41 7.36
C ASP A 144 5.79 -3.05 7.16
N LYS A 145 6.56 -1.99 7.36
CA LYS A 145 6.06 -0.60 7.21
C LYS A 145 5.73 -0.27 5.76
N LYS A 146 6.42 -0.90 4.82
CA LYS A 146 6.24 -0.64 3.38
C LYS A 146 4.87 -1.10 2.88
N ASN A 147 4.45 -2.31 3.27
CA ASN A 147 3.14 -2.85 2.90
C ASN A 147 2.09 -2.67 4.00
N ASP A 148 2.40 -1.91 5.05
CA ASP A 148 1.51 -1.60 6.17
C ASP A 148 0.93 -2.86 6.85
N ILE A 149 1.78 -3.88 7.10
CA ILE A 149 1.41 -5.13 7.78
C ILE A 149 2.15 -5.27 9.10
N ALA A 150 1.46 -5.76 10.12
CA ALA A 150 2.03 -6.16 11.41
C ALA A 150 1.49 -7.53 11.83
N LEU A 151 2.35 -8.35 12.42
CA LEU A 151 2.03 -9.65 12.99
C LEU A 151 2.10 -9.59 14.51
N LEU A 152 0.99 -9.93 15.15
CA LEU A 152 0.84 -9.98 16.60
C LEU A 152 0.60 -11.43 17.05
N LYS A 153 0.89 -11.70 18.34
CA LYS A 153 0.60 -12.98 18.99
C LYS A 153 -0.10 -12.75 20.32
N ILE A 154 -1.19 -13.48 20.55
CA ILE A 154 -1.83 -13.58 21.86
C ILE A 154 -1.76 -15.02 22.37
N ASP A 155 -1.80 -15.17 23.69
CA ASP A 155 -2.08 -16.44 24.36
C ASP A 155 -3.52 -16.37 24.89
N ALA A 156 -4.42 -17.12 24.28
CA ALA A 156 -5.82 -17.14 24.68
C ALA A 156 -6.17 -18.32 25.60
N GLY A 157 -5.27 -19.32 25.71
CA GLY A 157 -5.53 -20.55 26.44
C GLY A 157 -6.57 -21.49 25.81
N ASP A 158 -7.22 -21.06 24.74
CA ASP A 158 -8.26 -21.77 24.01
C ASP A 158 -7.93 -21.81 22.50
N ILE A 159 -8.53 -22.74 21.77
CA ILE A 159 -8.48 -22.78 20.30
C ILE A 159 -9.33 -21.63 19.75
N LEU A 160 -8.72 -20.76 18.95
CA LEU A 160 -9.37 -19.60 18.39
C LEU A 160 -9.96 -19.88 17.00
N PRO A 161 -11.11 -19.26 16.64
CA PRO A 161 -11.55 -19.20 15.25
C PRO A 161 -10.58 -18.36 14.42
N TYR A 162 -10.33 -18.76 13.18
CA TYR A 162 -9.45 -18.04 12.26
C TYR A 162 -10.02 -18.00 10.84
N ILE A 163 -9.56 -17.06 10.03
CA ILE A 163 -9.94 -16.96 8.61
C ILE A 163 -8.82 -17.58 7.75
N PRO A 164 -9.13 -18.58 6.91
CA PRO A 164 -8.15 -19.14 5.99
C PRO A 164 -7.82 -18.16 4.86
N PHE A 165 -6.55 -18.12 4.44
CA PHE A 165 -6.12 -17.35 3.28
C PHE A 165 -6.67 -17.94 1.98
N SER A 166 -7.14 -17.07 1.08
CA SER A 166 -7.44 -17.36 -0.31
C SER A 166 -6.43 -16.67 -1.22
N ASP A 167 -6.28 -17.16 -2.43
CA ASP A 167 -5.36 -16.59 -3.42
C ASP A 167 -5.93 -15.30 -4.02
N SER A 168 -5.35 -14.15 -3.64
CA SER A 168 -5.77 -12.84 -4.13
C SER A 168 -5.45 -12.58 -5.61
N ASP A 169 -4.56 -13.39 -6.22
CA ASP A 169 -4.26 -13.25 -7.65
C ASP A 169 -5.42 -13.77 -8.51
N ASN A 170 -6.17 -14.76 -8.02
CA ASN A 170 -7.35 -15.31 -8.67
C ASN A 170 -8.61 -14.46 -8.51
N LEU A 171 -8.57 -13.41 -7.69
CA LEU A 171 -9.70 -12.50 -7.49
C LEU A 171 -9.91 -11.66 -8.76
N ASN A 172 -11.15 -11.58 -9.26
CA ASN A 172 -11.49 -10.83 -10.46
C ASN A 172 -12.21 -9.50 -10.13
N ILE A 173 -12.04 -8.51 -11.00
CA ILE A 173 -12.80 -7.25 -10.91
C ILE A 173 -14.28 -7.59 -11.10
N GLY A 174 -15.14 -7.04 -10.23
CA GLY A 174 -16.57 -7.32 -10.19
C GLY A 174 -16.97 -8.44 -9.22
N GLU A 175 -16.03 -9.21 -8.66
CA GLU A 175 -16.35 -10.21 -7.63
C GLU A 175 -16.78 -9.56 -6.31
N TRP A 176 -17.75 -10.17 -5.64
CA TRP A 176 -18.23 -9.73 -4.34
C TRP A 176 -17.19 -9.95 -3.25
N VAL A 177 -17.01 -8.93 -2.41
CA VAL A 177 -16.17 -8.99 -1.23
C VAL A 177 -16.87 -8.34 -0.02
N LEU A 178 -16.50 -8.77 1.18
CA LEU A 178 -16.96 -8.21 2.43
C LEU A 178 -15.78 -7.61 3.18
N ALA A 179 -15.90 -6.34 3.57
CA ALA A 179 -14.97 -5.73 4.51
C ALA A 179 -15.50 -5.90 5.94
N VAL A 180 -14.71 -6.58 6.77
CA VAL A 180 -15.07 -6.93 8.15
C VAL A 180 -14.09 -6.24 9.10
N GLY A 181 -14.61 -5.52 10.09
CA GLY A 181 -13.84 -4.85 11.12
C GLY A 181 -14.52 -4.94 12.48
N ASN A 182 -13.81 -4.56 13.55
CA ASN A 182 -14.33 -4.47 14.91
C ASN A 182 -14.03 -3.08 15.51
N PRO A 183 -14.63 -2.00 14.95
CA PRO A 183 -14.39 -0.66 15.41
C PRO A 183 -14.93 -0.47 16.83
N TYR A 184 -14.22 0.31 17.63
CA TYR A 184 -14.68 0.77 18.96
C TYR A 184 -15.04 -0.33 19.97
N ASN A 185 -14.64 -1.59 19.75
CA ASN A 185 -14.94 -2.71 20.65
C ASN A 185 -16.45 -2.90 20.93
N LEU A 186 -17.31 -2.57 19.98
CA LEU A 186 -18.75 -2.71 20.14
C LEU A 186 -19.25 -4.07 19.61
N THR A 187 -19.23 -4.23 18.32
CA THR A 187 -19.54 -5.47 17.57
C THR A 187 -18.85 -5.41 16.23
N SER A 188 -18.51 -6.57 15.69
CA SER A 188 -17.96 -6.63 14.32
C SER A 188 -18.93 -6.01 13.33
N THR A 189 -18.43 -5.16 12.46
CA THR A 189 -19.18 -4.55 11.34
C THR A 189 -18.80 -5.23 10.04
N VAL A 190 -19.79 -5.44 9.19
CA VAL A 190 -19.60 -6.03 7.87
C VAL A 190 -20.20 -5.09 6.84
N THR A 191 -19.44 -4.77 5.81
CA THR A 191 -19.90 -4.03 4.63
C THR A 191 -19.63 -4.84 3.38
N ALA A 192 -20.52 -4.79 2.40
CA ALA A 192 -20.39 -5.52 1.16
C ALA A 192 -20.07 -4.56 0.00
N GLY A 193 -19.31 -5.03 -0.95
CA GLY A 193 -18.98 -4.35 -2.20
C GLY A 193 -18.36 -5.31 -3.19
N ILE A 194 -17.77 -4.77 -4.24
CA ILE A 194 -17.08 -5.56 -5.27
C ILE A 194 -15.60 -5.18 -5.33
N VAL A 195 -14.81 -6.02 -5.96
CA VAL A 195 -13.47 -5.66 -6.39
C VAL A 195 -13.58 -4.64 -7.52
N SER A 196 -13.22 -3.40 -7.26
CA SER A 196 -13.28 -2.29 -8.23
C SER A 196 -12.04 -2.22 -9.11
N ALA A 197 -10.87 -2.55 -8.56
CA ALA A 197 -9.59 -2.61 -9.28
C ALA A 197 -8.56 -3.44 -8.51
N LYS A 198 -7.47 -3.81 -9.19
CA LYS A 198 -6.27 -4.45 -8.61
C LYS A 198 -5.02 -3.66 -8.98
N GLY A 199 -3.95 -3.82 -8.19
CA GLY A 199 -2.67 -3.18 -8.47
C GLY A 199 -2.71 -1.65 -8.35
N ARG A 200 -3.54 -1.10 -7.43
CA ARG A 200 -3.62 0.35 -7.23
C ARG A 200 -2.44 0.87 -6.42
N ASP A 201 -1.83 1.92 -6.96
CA ASP A 201 -0.85 2.76 -6.29
C ASP A 201 -1.57 3.99 -5.73
N LEU A 202 -1.46 4.23 -4.41
CA LEU A 202 -2.14 5.32 -3.73
C LEU A 202 -1.32 6.61 -3.68
N GLN A 203 0.01 6.50 -3.79
CA GLN A 203 0.89 7.66 -3.66
C GLN A 203 1.12 8.34 -5.01
N GLY A 204 0.82 7.66 -6.11
CA GLY A 204 1.19 8.12 -7.45
C GLY A 204 2.73 8.24 -7.57
N ASN A 205 3.30 8.26 -8.74
CA ASN A 205 4.75 8.31 -8.93
C ASN A 205 5.49 7.02 -8.57
N TYR A 206 4.97 5.87 -9.07
CA TYR A 206 5.73 4.63 -9.08
C TYR A 206 6.02 4.03 -7.69
N SER A 207 5.12 4.26 -6.74
CA SER A 207 5.13 3.54 -5.46
C SER A 207 5.09 2.03 -5.73
N THR A 208 5.70 1.28 -4.85
CA THR A 208 5.67 -0.19 -4.89
C THR A 208 4.36 -0.76 -4.36
N ASP A 209 3.41 0.10 -4.03
CA ASP A 209 2.11 -0.26 -3.47
C ASP A 209 1.24 -0.96 -4.53
N SER A 210 0.58 -2.03 -4.13
CA SER A 210 -0.29 -2.80 -5.01
C SER A 210 -1.53 -3.25 -4.24
N PHE A 211 -2.50 -2.35 -4.12
CA PHE A 211 -3.72 -2.59 -3.35
C PHE A 211 -4.84 -3.19 -4.20
N ILE A 212 -5.72 -3.97 -3.55
CA ILE A 212 -7.07 -4.25 -4.02
C ILE A 212 -7.93 -3.04 -3.70
N GLN A 213 -8.60 -2.48 -4.71
CA GLN A 213 -9.60 -1.44 -4.53
C GLN A 213 -11.00 -2.08 -4.47
N THR A 214 -11.83 -1.64 -3.53
CA THR A 214 -13.24 -2.05 -3.39
C THR A 214 -14.13 -0.86 -3.05
N ASP A 215 -15.40 -0.96 -3.36
CA ASP A 215 -16.44 -0.03 -2.92
C ASP A 215 -17.15 -0.52 -1.62
N ALA A 216 -16.75 -1.66 -1.06
CA ALA A 216 -17.13 -2.01 0.30
C ALA A 216 -16.64 -0.92 1.27
N ALA A 217 -17.55 -0.36 2.07
CA ALA A 217 -17.23 0.78 2.91
C ALA A 217 -16.23 0.42 4.03
N VAL A 218 -15.03 0.98 3.97
CA VAL A 218 -14.04 0.93 5.05
C VAL A 218 -13.99 2.31 5.70
N ASN A 219 -14.08 2.35 7.02
CA ASN A 219 -14.01 3.56 7.83
C ASN A 219 -12.95 3.41 8.92
N PRO A 220 -12.52 4.49 9.58
CA PRO A 220 -11.63 4.42 10.73
C PRO A 220 -12.12 3.38 11.75
N GLY A 221 -11.24 2.45 12.13
CA GLY A 221 -11.56 1.31 12.98
C GLY A 221 -11.68 -0.02 12.24
N ASN A 222 -11.98 -0.04 10.92
CA ASN A 222 -11.93 -1.26 10.11
C ASN A 222 -10.52 -1.57 9.60
N SER A 223 -9.58 -0.61 9.67
CA SER A 223 -8.17 -0.80 9.30
C SER A 223 -7.56 -1.96 10.08
N GLY A 224 -6.85 -2.84 9.40
CA GLY A 224 -6.31 -4.09 9.94
C GLY A 224 -7.30 -5.24 9.96
N GLY A 225 -8.58 -5.01 9.64
CA GLY A 225 -9.62 -6.03 9.52
C GLY A 225 -9.55 -6.81 8.21
N ALA A 226 -10.46 -7.76 8.04
CA ALA A 226 -10.49 -8.67 6.90
C ALA A 226 -11.22 -8.08 5.68
N LEU A 227 -10.66 -8.27 4.49
CA LEU A 227 -11.42 -8.31 3.24
C LEU A 227 -11.58 -9.79 2.88
N VAL A 228 -12.81 -10.28 2.81
CA VAL A 228 -13.10 -11.70 2.52
C VAL A 228 -13.94 -11.84 1.26
N ASN A 229 -13.82 -12.98 0.59
CA ASN A 229 -14.69 -13.34 -0.53
C ASN A 229 -16.06 -13.86 -0.04
N SER A 230 -16.94 -14.22 -0.97
CA SER A 230 -18.28 -14.76 -0.66
C SER A 230 -18.29 -16.09 0.11
N ARG A 231 -17.14 -16.77 0.22
CA ARG A 231 -16.97 -18.00 1.02
C ARG A 231 -16.45 -17.72 2.44
N GLY A 232 -16.12 -16.45 2.77
CA GLY A 232 -15.53 -16.06 4.05
C GLY A 232 -14.02 -16.32 4.13
N GLU A 233 -13.34 -16.47 3.00
CA GLU A 233 -11.88 -16.65 2.93
C GLU A 233 -11.18 -15.30 2.75
N LEU A 234 -10.01 -15.14 3.38
CA LEU A 234 -9.26 -13.88 3.40
C LEU A 234 -8.63 -13.61 2.03
N VAL A 235 -9.03 -12.52 1.37
CA VAL A 235 -8.47 -12.04 0.10
C VAL A 235 -7.64 -10.76 0.28
N GLY A 236 -7.74 -10.10 1.44
CA GLY A 236 -6.93 -8.93 1.76
C GLY A 236 -7.07 -8.45 3.21
N ILE A 237 -6.20 -7.53 3.60
CA ILE A 237 -6.25 -6.82 4.88
C ILE A 237 -6.67 -5.38 4.58
N ASN A 238 -7.82 -4.96 5.14
CA ASN A 238 -8.33 -3.61 4.96
C ASN A 238 -7.30 -2.60 5.50
N THR A 239 -6.95 -1.60 4.70
CA THR A 239 -6.08 -0.50 5.15
C THR A 239 -6.86 0.81 5.12
N ALA A 240 -6.37 1.83 5.83
CA ALA A 240 -7.06 3.10 5.93
C ALA A 240 -7.12 3.79 4.55
N ILE A 241 -8.22 4.47 4.32
CA ILE A 241 -8.47 5.22 3.11
C ILE A 241 -7.51 6.42 3.04
N SER A 242 -6.81 6.57 1.92
CA SER A 242 -6.13 7.82 1.60
C SER A 242 -7.16 8.85 1.10
N THR A 243 -7.92 9.46 1.99
CA THR A 243 -8.78 10.59 1.62
C THR A 243 -8.33 11.85 2.33
N LYS A 244 -8.39 12.99 1.63
CA LYS A 244 -8.12 14.32 2.22
C LYS A 244 -9.11 14.67 3.35
N THR A 245 -10.23 13.98 3.43
CA THR A 245 -11.32 14.24 4.40
C THR A 245 -11.39 13.22 5.54
N GLY A 246 -10.63 12.10 5.45
CA GLY A 246 -10.68 11.01 6.43
C GLY A 246 -11.97 10.18 6.41
N SER A 247 -12.88 10.40 5.45
CA SER A 247 -14.16 9.71 5.33
C SER A 247 -14.23 8.88 4.05
N TYR A 248 -15.01 7.80 4.06
CA TYR A 248 -15.31 6.99 2.89
C TYR A 248 -15.97 7.83 1.77
N ILE A 249 -15.39 7.76 0.58
CA ILE A 249 -15.86 8.48 -0.63
C ILE A 249 -16.08 7.54 -1.83
N GLY A 250 -16.34 6.26 -1.58
CA GLY A 250 -16.51 5.25 -2.64
C GLY A 250 -15.24 4.47 -2.99
N TYR A 251 -14.11 4.73 -2.33
CA TYR A 251 -12.84 4.05 -2.55
C TYR A 251 -12.27 3.53 -1.25
N SER A 252 -12.17 2.22 -1.14
CA SER A 252 -11.50 1.51 -0.06
C SER A 252 -10.37 0.66 -0.63
N PHE A 253 -9.36 0.39 0.17
CA PHE A 253 -8.17 -0.34 -0.23
C PHE A 253 -7.84 -1.44 0.76
N ALA A 254 -7.28 -2.53 0.25
CA ALA A 254 -6.79 -3.64 1.06
C ALA A 254 -5.46 -4.15 0.52
N VAL A 255 -4.56 -4.53 1.42
CA VAL A 255 -3.33 -5.25 1.08
C VAL A 255 -3.72 -6.66 0.63
N PRO A 256 -3.32 -7.13 -0.58
CA PRO A 256 -3.65 -8.47 -1.06
C PRO A 256 -3.20 -9.58 -0.10
N SER A 257 -4.00 -10.62 0.04
CA SER A 257 -3.73 -11.75 0.94
C SER A 257 -2.42 -12.46 0.62
N ASN A 258 -2.02 -12.61 -0.65
CA ASN A 258 -0.76 -13.22 -1.04
C ASN A 258 0.44 -12.43 -0.53
N ILE A 259 0.37 -11.09 -0.58
CA ILE A 259 1.41 -10.20 -0.05
C ILE A 259 1.45 -10.31 1.47
N ALA A 260 0.29 -10.20 2.14
CA ALA A 260 0.22 -10.30 3.60
C ALA A 260 0.74 -11.65 4.11
N LYS A 261 0.33 -12.77 3.46
CA LYS A 261 0.80 -14.11 3.81
C LYS A 261 2.30 -14.25 3.68
N LYS A 262 2.88 -13.81 2.56
CA LYS A 262 4.33 -13.86 2.34
C LYS A 262 5.09 -13.05 3.39
N ILE A 263 4.61 -11.86 3.75
CA ILE A 263 5.20 -11.01 4.81
C ILE A 263 5.18 -11.75 6.15
N ILE A 264 4.05 -12.37 6.52
CA ILE A 264 3.89 -13.15 7.75
C ILE A 264 4.85 -14.32 7.78
N ASP A 265 4.90 -15.10 6.70
CA ASP A 265 5.79 -16.27 6.58
C ASP A 265 7.27 -15.85 6.71
N ASP A 266 7.66 -14.72 6.11
CA ASP A 266 9.02 -14.17 6.22
C ASP A 266 9.36 -13.70 7.64
N ILE A 267 8.44 -13.01 8.30
CA ILE A 267 8.62 -12.55 9.68
C ILE A 267 8.81 -13.75 10.62
N LEU A 268 8.01 -14.80 10.45
CA LEU A 268 8.10 -16.01 11.26
C LEU A 268 9.40 -16.80 11.00
N GLU A 269 9.84 -16.87 9.76
CA GLU A 269 11.00 -17.68 9.36
C GLU A 269 12.34 -16.94 9.55
N PHE A 270 12.38 -15.64 9.17
CA PHE A 270 13.62 -14.87 9.09
C PHE A 270 13.66 -13.67 10.07
N GLY A 271 12.60 -13.41 10.80
CA GLY A 271 12.46 -12.20 11.64
C GLY A 271 12.30 -10.90 10.87
N LYS A 272 12.41 -10.93 9.53
CA LYS A 272 12.26 -9.76 8.64
C LYS A 272 11.84 -10.16 7.24
N VAL A 273 11.18 -9.26 6.53
CA VAL A 273 10.71 -9.46 5.16
C VAL A 273 11.89 -9.58 4.18
N GLN A 274 11.80 -10.57 3.28
CA GLN A 274 12.77 -10.79 2.20
C GLN A 274 12.24 -10.16 0.92
N GLU A 275 12.80 -9.03 0.50
CA GLU A 275 12.39 -8.39 -0.76
C GLU A 275 13.06 -9.05 -1.97
N ALA A 276 12.23 -9.46 -2.92
CA ALA A 276 12.66 -10.04 -4.19
C ALA A 276 12.52 -9.03 -5.33
N ILE A 277 13.52 -8.97 -6.21
CA ILE A 277 13.51 -8.11 -7.39
C ILE A 277 14.00 -8.89 -8.62
N ILE A 278 13.59 -8.42 -9.80
CA ILE A 278 14.08 -8.93 -11.09
C ILE A 278 15.51 -8.46 -11.36
N GLY A 279 15.89 -7.30 -10.83
CA GLY A 279 17.23 -6.73 -10.97
C GLY A 279 17.34 -5.71 -12.12
N PHE A 280 16.28 -4.93 -12.38
CA PHE A 280 16.34 -3.81 -13.31
C PHE A 280 15.77 -2.52 -12.69
N LEU A 281 16.07 -1.39 -13.31
CA LEU A 281 15.49 -0.09 -13.02
C LEU A 281 14.50 0.25 -14.14
N PRO A 282 13.23 0.59 -13.84
CA PRO A 282 12.25 0.94 -14.85
C PRO A 282 12.60 2.28 -15.52
N ASP A 283 12.31 2.41 -16.80
CA ASP A 283 12.26 3.70 -17.48
C ASP A 283 10.83 4.26 -17.35
N LEU A 284 10.71 5.32 -16.57
CA LEU A 284 9.43 5.91 -16.18
C LEU A 284 9.12 7.22 -16.94
N ARG A 285 9.85 7.49 -18.03
CA ARG A 285 9.71 8.75 -18.79
C ARG A 285 8.53 8.73 -19.77
N GLU A 286 8.04 7.54 -20.13
CA GLU A 286 6.92 7.39 -21.08
C GLU A 286 5.71 6.78 -20.36
N ASP A 287 4.63 7.54 -20.26
CA ASP A 287 3.38 7.13 -19.60
C ASP A 287 2.42 6.35 -20.53
N ASP A 288 2.67 6.35 -21.85
CA ASP A 288 1.74 5.83 -22.86
C ASP A 288 1.95 4.34 -23.20
N ILE A 289 2.90 3.65 -22.55
CA ILE A 289 3.17 2.23 -22.82
C ILE A 289 2.33 1.32 -21.91
N GLN A 290 1.78 0.26 -22.50
CA GLN A 290 1.19 -0.84 -21.73
C GLN A 290 2.29 -1.83 -21.33
N GLY A 291 2.72 -1.79 -20.07
CA GLY A 291 3.81 -2.63 -19.57
C GLY A 291 4.82 -1.84 -18.74
N VAL A 292 5.98 -2.44 -18.49
CA VAL A 292 7.09 -1.83 -17.76
C VAL A 292 8.35 -1.90 -18.61
N ARG A 293 8.83 -0.73 -19.04
CA ARG A 293 10.08 -0.64 -19.85
C ARG A 293 11.30 -0.78 -18.96
N ILE A 294 12.27 -1.57 -19.40
CA ILE A 294 13.58 -1.71 -18.75
C ILE A 294 14.45 -0.50 -19.13
N GLY A 295 14.79 0.33 -18.14
CA GLY A 295 15.68 1.48 -18.32
C GLY A 295 17.14 1.15 -18.12
N ASP A 296 17.46 0.41 -17.05
CA ASP A 296 18.82 -0.01 -16.72
C ASP A 296 18.80 -1.30 -15.89
N PHE A 297 19.97 -1.89 -15.62
CA PHE A 297 20.10 -3.08 -14.79
C PHE A 297 20.81 -2.77 -13.48
N SER A 298 20.39 -3.48 -12.43
CA SER A 298 21.10 -3.48 -11.14
C SER A 298 22.36 -4.33 -11.25
N GLU A 299 23.38 -4.02 -10.47
CA GLU A 299 24.58 -4.84 -10.36
C GLU A 299 24.22 -6.31 -10.04
N GLY A 300 24.77 -7.25 -10.78
CA GLY A 300 24.50 -8.68 -10.60
C GLY A 300 23.13 -9.16 -11.12
N SER A 301 22.43 -8.34 -11.91
CA SER A 301 21.09 -8.62 -12.45
C SER A 301 20.99 -9.98 -13.12
N ASN A 302 20.03 -10.79 -12.68
CA ASN A 302 19.69 -12.04 -13.35
C ASN A 302 18.90 -11.80 -14.65
N ALA A 303 18.19 -10.68 -14.75
CA ALA A 303 17.49 -10.29 -15.98
C ALA A 303 18.47 -10.00 -17.10
N GLU A 304 19.54 -9.24 -16.83
CA GLU A 304 20.62 -8.96 -17.79
C GLU A 304 21.33 -10.26 -18.23
N LYS A 305 21.68 -11.13 -17.27
CA LYS A 305 22.28 -12.44 -17.55
C LYS A 305 21.39 -13.35 -18.40
N ALA A 306 20.06 -13.23 -18.29
CA ALA A 306 19.09 -13.96 -19.10
C ALA A 306 18.91 -13.38 -20.50
N GLY A 307 19.62 -12.28 -20.84
CA GLY A 307 19.61 -11.66 -22.16
C GLY A 307 18.47 -10.67 -22.39
N LEU A 308 17.89 -10.10 -21.31
CA LEU A 308 17.04 -8.94 -21.43
C LEU A 308 17.88 -7.71 -21.74
N LEU A 309 17.31 -6.75 -22.45
CA LEU A 309 17.99 -5.54 -22.93
C LEU A 309 17.28 -4.28 -22.41
N LYS A 310 18.00 -3.17 -22.36
CA LYS A 310 17.40 -1.85 -22.14
C LYS A 310 16.41 -1.56 -23.28
N GLY A 311 15.24 -1.07 -22.94
CA GLY A 311 14.14 -0.82 -23.87
C GLY A 311 13.12 -1.94 -23.98
N ASP A 312 13.43 -3.17 -23.53
CA ASP A 312 12.44 -4.26 -23.43
C ASP A 312 11.26 -3.85 -22.56
N ILE A 313 10.04 -4.27 -22.94
CA ILE A 313 8.82 -3.98 -22.18
C ILE A 313 8.30 -5.28 -21.56
N ILE A 314 8.20 -5.32 -20.25
CA ILE A 314 7.59 -6.45 -19.54
C ILE A 314 6.06 -6.28 -19.61
N VAL A 315 5.38 -7.21 -20.30
CA VAL A 315 3.92 -7.15 -20.50
C VAL A 315 3.16 -8.21 -19.70
N LYS A 316 3.84 -9.27 -19.19
CA LYS A 316 3.28 -10.24 -18.24
C LYS A 316 4.35 -10.76 -17.29
N ILE A 317 3.90 -11.12 -16.08
CA ILE A 317 4.63 -11.95 -15.13
C ILE A 317 3.80 -13.20 -14.83
N ASN A 318 4.36 -14.38 -15.07
CA ASN A 318 3.64 -15.64 -15.14
C ASN A 318 2.46 -15.51 -16.13
N ASP A 319 1.22 -15.71 -15.69
CA ASP A 319 0.03 -15.58 -16.54
C ASP A 319 -0.69 -14.22 -16.35
N ILE A 320 -0.18 -13.36 -15.46
CA ILE A 320 -0.79 -12.09 -15.10
C ILE A 320 -0.30 -10.99 -16.03
N LYS A 321 -1.23 -10.29 -16.69
CA LYS A 321 -0.93 -9.13 -17.54
C LYS A 321 -0.43 -7.97 -16.67
N ILE A 322 0.63 -7.29 -17.12
CA ILE A 322 1.21 -6.12 -16.49
C ILE A 322 1.00 -4.92 -17.41
N SER A 323 0.33 -3.90 -16.92
CA SER A 323 0.10 -2.64 -17.64
C SER A 323 0.92 -1.49 -17.06
N LYS A 324 1.40 -1.60 -15.81
CA LYS A 324 2.14 -0.55 -15.10
C LYS A 324 3.05 -1.14 -14.00
N PHE A 325 3.95 -0.30 -13.51
CA PHE A 325 4.99 -0.71 -12.55
C PHE A 325 4.43 -1.22 -11.22
N SER A 326 3.36 -0.60 -10.69
CA SER A 326 2.74 -1.05 -9.42
C SER A 326 2.15 -2.47 -9.49
N GLU A 327 1.65 -2.89 -10.66
CA GLU A 327 1.17 -4.26 -10.86
C GLU A 327 2.33 -5.26 -10.85
N LEU A 328 3.46 -4.91 -11.49
CA LEU A 328 4.67 -5.74 -11.47
C LEU A 328 5.23 -5.86 -10.05
N THR A 329 5.37 -4.74 -9.33
CA THR A 329 5.89 -4.75 -7.97
C THR A 329 4.98 -5.49 -7.00
N GLY A 330 3.67 -5.41 -7.19
CA GLY A 330 2.70 -6.19 -6.42
C GLY A 330 2.91 -7.70 -6.57
N GLN A 331 3.13 -8.17 -7.81
CA GLN A 331 3.43 -9.58 -8.06
C GLN A 331 4.76 -10.01 -7.42
N LEU A 332 5.77 -9.13 -7.45
CA LEU A 332 7.07 -9.41 -6.83
C LEU A 332 7.02 -9.37 -5.29
N SER A 333 6.15 -8.52 -4.71
CA SER A 333 5.97 -8.42 -3.26
C SER A 333 5.44 -9.71 -2.61
N ALA A 334 4.77 -10.57 -3.41
CA ALA A 334 4.33 -11.90 -2.99
C ALA A 334 5.38 -13.01 -3.22
N LYS A 335 6.61 -12.67 -3.63
CA LYS A 335 7.68 -13.62 -3.97
C LYS A 335 8.90 -13.45 -3.07
N ARG A 336 9.73 -14.49 -3.03
CA ARG A 336 10.99 -14.51 -2.29
C ARG A 336 12.21 -14.47 -3.23
N PRO A 337 13.36 -13.99 -2.77
CA PRO A 337 14.61 -14.19 -3.48
C PRO A 337 14.86 -15.68 -3.75
N GLY A 338 15.27 -16.01 -4.98
CA GLY A 338 15.41 -17.39 -5.44
C GLY A 338 14.20 -17.95 -6.17
N ASP A 339 13.00 -17.41 -5.97
CA ASP A 339 11.83 -17.81 -6.74
C ASP A 339 12.05 -17.52 -8.24
N SER A 340 11.52 -18.40 -9.09
CA SER A 340 11.55 -18.23 -10.54
C SER A 340 10.23 -17.64 -11.05
N VAL A 341 10.32 -16.63 -11.91
CA VAL A 341 9.16 -16.04 -12.59
C VAL A 341 9.35 -16.09 -14.10
N LYS A 342 8.25 -16.36 -14.82
CA LYS A 342 8.21 -16.30 -16.28
C LYS A 342 7.79 -14.90 -16.70
N LEU A 343 8.70 -14.14 -17.32
CA LEU A 343 8.38 -12.85 -17.91
C LEU A 343 8.00 -13.02 -19.37
N THR A 344 6.94 -12.33 -19.81
CA THR A 344 6.64 -12.11 -21.23
C THR A 344 7.10 -10.71 -21.58
N ILE A 345 7.92 -10.63 -22.61
CA ILE A 345 8.64 -9.42 -23.02
C ILE A 345 8.15 -9.05 -24.42
N ASP A 346 7.94 -7.76 -24.63
CA ASP A 346 7.80 -7.15 -25.96
C ASP A 346 9.10 -6.38 -26.25
N ARG A 347 9.80 -6.80 -27.32
CA ARG A 347 10.99 -6.14 -27.87
C ARG A 347 10.69 -5.73 -29.31
N ASP A 348 10.44 -4.46 -29.53
CA ASP A 348 10.17 -3.89 -30.87
C ASP A 348 9.02 -4.62 -31.60
N GLY A 349 7.99 -5.10 -30.87
CA GLY A 349 6.85 -5.84 -31.42
C GLY A 349 7.04 -7.36 -31.44
N GLU A 350 8.22 -7.88 -31.13
CA GLU A 350 8.46 -9.32 -30.99
C GLU A 350 8.18 -9.77 -29.54
N ILE A 351 7.24 -10.72 -29.38
CA ILE A 351 6.84 -11.25 -28.07
C ILE A 351 7.57 -12.56 -27.79
N PHE A 352 8.30 -12.61 -26.70
CA PHE A 352 8.98 -13.82 -26.23
C PHE A 352 8.92 -13.96 -24.71
N THR A 353 9.34 -15.11 -24.19
CA THR A 353 9.33 -15.38 -22.74
C THR A 353 10.72 -15.72 -22.21
N LYS A 354 10.97 -15.31 -20.96
CA LYS A 354 12.19 -15.64 -20.21
C LYS A 354 11.85 -16.04 -18.79
N ASN A 355 12.49 -17.08 -18.27
CA ASN A 355 12.43 -17.42 -16.85
C ASN A 355 13.57 -16.70 -16.13
N ILE A 356 13.24 -15.97 -15.09
CA ILE A 356 14.18 -15.18 -14.28
C ILE A 356 14.09 -15.62 -12.83
N ASN A 357 15.23 -16.01 -12.26
CA ASN A 357 15.32 -16.21 -10.81
C ASN A 357 15.47 -14.85 -10.13
N LEU A 358 14.56 -14.57 -9.20
CA LEU A 358 14.56 -13.32 -8.47
C LEU A 358 15.78 -13.22 -7.55
N ILE A 359 16.31 -12.02 -7.43
CA ILE A 359 17.44 -11.72 -6.53
C ILE A 359 16.95 -10.96 -5.32
N LYS A 360 17.71 -11.02 -4.23
CA LYS A 360 17.44 -10.23 -3.04
C LYS A 360 17.67 -8.75 -3.34
N ARG A 361 16.73 -7.90 -2.93
CA ARG A 361 16.94 -6.46 -2.96
C ARG A 361 18.01 -6.08 -1.95
N ILE A 362 19.05 -5.41 -2.41
CA ILE A 362 20.08 -4.84 -1.55
C ILE A 362 19.66 -3.43 -1.19
N GLU A 363 19.34 -3.21 0.08
CA GLU A 363 19.08 -1.87 0.58
C GLU A 363 20.38 -1.07 0.63
N ARG A 364 20.36 0.12 0.04
CA ARG A 364 21.49 1.04 0.03
C ARG A 364 21.19 2.21 0.95
N TYR A 365 22.10 2.50 1.83
CA TYR A 365 22.02 3.59 2.79
C TYR A 365 23.08 4.64 2.46
N ILE A 366 22.68 5.89 2.37
CA ILE A 366 23.55 6.99 1.95
C ILE A 366 23.77 7.95 3.12
N SER A 367 25.02 8.14 3.54
CA SER A 367 25.38 9.23 4.41
C SER A 367 25.48 10.52 3.58
N ARG A 368 24.58 11.45 3.86
CA ARG A 368 24.60 12.77 3.21
C ARG A 368 25.80 13.61 3.63
N THR A 369 26.32 13.34 4.81
CA THR A 369 27.46 14.08 5.37
C THR A 369 28.77 13.69 4.75
N TYR A 370 28.98 12.38 4.53
CA TYR A 370 30.25 11.84 4.04
C TYR A 370 30.18 11.40 2.57
N GLY A 371 29.00 11.39 1.93
CA GLY A 371 28.84 10.98 0.53
C GLY A 371 29.09 9.49 0.28
N ILE A 372 29.09 8.66 1.34
CA ILE A 372 29.31 7.22 1.22
C ILE A 372 28.01 6.46 1.12
N GLU A 373 28.01 5.38 0.34
CA GLU A 373 26.90 4.43 0.26
C GLU A 373 27.28 3.13 0.97
N LEU A 374 26.39 2.65 1.81
CA LEU A 374 26.56 1.47 2.63
C LEU A 374 25.47 0.43 2.33
N ILE A 375 25.81 -0.84 2.49
CA ILE A 375 24.88 -1.97 2.52
C ILE A 375 25.12 -2.80 3.78
N ASP A 376 24.12 -3.57 4.19
CA ASP A 376 24.28 -4.53 5.28
C ASP A 376 25.29 -5.63 4.90
N ASP A 377 26.16 -5.96 5.82
CA ASP A 377 27.10 -7.09 5.75
C ASP A 377 27.00 -7.92 7.04
N SER A 378 27.39 -9.19 6.99
CA SER A 378 27.37 -10.08 8.15
C SER A 378 28.24 -9.61 9.32
N LYS A 379 29.19 -8.73 9.06
CA LYS A 379 30.14 -8.19 10.04
C LYS A 379 29.87 -6.71 10.40
N GLY A 380 28.86 -6.08 9.81
CA GLY A 380 28.55 -4.66 10.01
C GLY A 380 28.01 -3.97 8.77
N ALA A 381 28.54 -2.80 8.41
CA ALA A 381 28.11 -2.01 7.26
C ALA A 381 29.22 -1.94 6.19
N LYS A 382 28.98 -2.52 5.01
CA LYS A 382 29.95 -2.53 3.90
C LYS A 382 29.82 -1.28 3.04
N ILE A 383 30.94 -0.63 2.78
CA ILE A 383 31.03 0.55 1.90
C ILE A 383 31.03 0.09 0.45
N ILE A 384 30.04 0.51 -0.32
CA ILE A 384 29.94 0.21 -1.76
C ILE A 384 30.31 1.39 -2.64
N ARG A 385 30.27 2.61 -2.07
CA ARG A 385 30.72 3.84 -2.71
C ARG A 385 31.22 4.82 -1.65
N ASP A 386 32.37 5.45 -1.92
CA ASP A 386 33.03 6.38 -1.00
C ASP A 386 33.19 7.81 -1.56
N GLY A 387 32.56 8.09 -2.72
CA GLY A 387 32.63 9.39 -3.39
C GLY A 387 33.95 9.66 -4.10
N LEU A 388 34.92 8.75 -4.03
CA LEU A 388 36.20 8.84 -4.73
C LEU A 388 36.13 8.13 -6.10
N SER A 389 37.13 8.41 -6.96
CA SER A 389 37.28 7.65 -8.21
C SER A 389 37.66 6.19 -7.91
N GLU A 390 37.21 5.25 -8.74
CA GLU A 390 37.46 3.81 -8.51
C GLU A 390 38.94 3.44 -8.40
N ASP A 391 39.83 4.21 -9.08
CA ASP A 391 41.30 4.02 -9.08
C ASP A 391 42.01 4.81 -7.98
N SER A 392 41.27 5.46 -7.06
CA SER A 392 41.88 6.25 -5.98
C SER A 392 42.60 5.32 -4.98
N PRO A 393 43.90 5.54 -4.71
CA PRO A 393 44.63 4.77 -3.71
C PRO A 393 44.09 4.98 -2.29
N SER A 394 43.27 6.01 -2.07
CA SER A 394 42.61 6.31 -0.78
C SER A 394 41.19 5.77 -0.71
N SER A 395 40.74 5.01 -1.71
CA SER A 395 39.37 4.45 -1.71
C SER A 395 39.22 3.42 -0.59
N ILE A 396 38.11 3.56 0.15
CA ILE A 396 37.70 2.61 1.18
C ILE A 396 36.51 1.75 0.72
N LYS A 397 36.23 1.74 -0.59
CA LYS A 397 35.21 0.89 -1.19
C LYS A 397 35.50 -0.57 -0.88
N GLY A 398 34.51 -1.28 -0.37
CA GLY A 398 34.62 -2.68 0.05
C GLY A 398 34.96 -2.89 1.52
N TYR A 399 35.40 -1.84 2.24
CA TYR A 399 35.64 -1.94 3.68
C TYR A 399 34.33 -2.12 4.44
N ILE A 400 34.39 -2.77 5.60
CA ILE A 400 33.23 -3.03 6.46
C ILE A 400 33.38 -2.25 7.76
N ILE A 401 32.47 -1.33 8.03
CA ILE A 401 32.41 -0.55 9.27
C ILE A 401 31.86 -1.47 10.36
N THR A 402 32.63 -1.64 11.44
CA THR A 402 32.25 -2.48 12.59
C THR A 402 31.94 -1.69 13.83
N LYS A 403 32.60 -0.50 14.02
CA LYS A 403 32.34 0.40 15.17
C LYS A 403 32.52 1.85 14.76
N ILE A 404 31.72 2.72 15.40
CA ILE A 404 31.83 4.19 15.27
C ILE A 404 31.87 4.79 16.68
N ASN A 405 32.98 5.47 17.03
CA ASN A 405 33.24 6.00 18.37
C ASN A 405 33.00 4.97 19.51
N GLY A 406 33.43 3.73 19.29
CA GLY A 406 33.28 2.61 20.22
C GLY A 406 31.92 1.96 20.29
N LYS A 407 30.90 2.48 19.56
CA LYS A 407 29.58 1.84 19.41
C LYS A 407 29.62 0.83 18.29
N GLU A 408 29.13 -0.36 18.53
CA GLU A 408 29.03 -1.40 17.51
C GLU A 408 28.04 -1.03 16.40
N VAL A 409 28.36 -1.44 15.19
CA VAL A 409 27.57 -1.27 13.97
C VAL A 409 27.17 -2.66 13.50
N GLU A 410 25.88 -2.98 13.61
CA GLU A 410 25.32 -4.24 13.14
C GLU A 410 24.74 -4.09 11.74
N THR A 411 24.21 -2.92 11.40
CA THR A 411 23.57 -2.64 10.11
C THR A 411 24.08 -1.36 9.46
N ALA A 412 23.93 -1.23 8.15
CA ALA A 412 24.22 0.00 7.42
C ALA A 412 23.35 1.18 7.89
N SER A 413 22.11 0.91 8.30
CA SER A 413 21.22 1.90 8.90
C SER A 413 21.79 2.48 10.19
N ASP A 414 22.37 1.64 11.07
CA ASP A 414 22.97 2.09 12.31
C ASP A 414 24.24 2.91 12.06
N ALA A 415 25.04 2.47 11.08
CA ALA A 415 26.21 3.24 10.66
C ALA A 415 25.82 4.64 10.23
N ILE A 416 24.80 4.79 9.36
CA ILE A 416 24.33 6.10 8.90
C ILE A 416 23.83 6.97 10.04
N LYS A 417 23.03 6.43 10.96
CA LYS A 417 22.53 7.18 12.12
C LYS A 417 23.68 7.71 12.99
N LEU A 418 24.72 6.88 13.20
CA LEU A 418 25.89 7.27 13.96
C LEU A 418 26.76 8.30 13.22
N LEU A 419 27.02 8.09 11.93
CA LEU A 419 27.80 9.00 11.08
C LEU A 419 27.13 10.38 11.00
N ASP A 420 25.88 10.44 10.58
CA ASP A 420 25.17 11.71 10.35
C ASP A 420 24.76 12.38 11.68
N GLY A 421 24.57 11.61 12.76
CA GLY A 421 24.25 12.15 14.08
C GLY A 421 25.43 12.80 14.80
N LEU A 422 26.66 12.31 14.56
CA LEU A 422 27.86 12.79 15.24
C LEU A 422 28.55 13.95 14.50
N SER A 423 28.33 14.08 13.19
CA SER A 423 28.96 15.15 12.39
C SER A 423 28.61 16.58 12.84
N ARG A 424 27.53 16.75 13.61
CA ARG A 424 27.07 18.07 14.09
C ARG A 424 27.91 18.67 15.20
N ASN A 425 28.81 17.92 15.81
CA ASN A 425 29.51 18.33 17.03
C ASN A 425 31.01 18.64 16.86
N GLY A 426 31.56 18.59 15.63
CA GLY A 426 32.96 18.98 15.36
C GLY A 426 34.05 18.09 16.00
N TYR A 427 33.70 16.91 16.46
CA TYR A 427 34.64 15.93 17.02
C TYR A 427 35.22 15.05 15.91
N ARG A 428 36.49 14.65 16.05
CA ARG A 428 37.08 13.61 15.20
C ARG A 428 36.34 12.31 15.37
N LEU A 429 35.88 11.75 14.27
CA LEU A 429 35.16 10.49 14.22
C LEU A 429 36.16 9.34 14.18
N LYS A 430 36.13 8.44 15.16
CA LYS A 430 36.89 7.18 15.13
C LYS A 430 36.01 6.10 14.54
N VAL A 431 36.38 5.57 13.36
CA VAL A 431 35.68 4.49 12.69
C VAL A 431 36.58 3.26 12.64
N GLU A 432 36.13 2.14 13.20
CA GLU A 432 36.82 0.87 13.09
C GLU A 432 36.24 0.10 11.90
N MET A 433 37.11 -0.31 10.98
CA MET A 433 36.72 -0.97 9.73
C MET A 433 37.60 -2.20 9.48
N ILE A 434 37.01 -3.20 8.85
CA ILE A 434 37.71 -4.35 8.29
C ILE A 434 38.06 -3.98 6.84
N ASP A 435 39.33 -4.04 6.48
CA ASP A 435 39.80 -3.75 5.12
C ASP A 435 39.60 -4.93 4.16
N LEU A 436 40.05 -4.79 2.91
CA LEU A 436 39.94 -5.82 1.87
C LEU A 436 40.77 -7.08 2.17
N ASN A 437 41.78 -6.98 3.05
CA ASN A 437 42.61 -8.11 3.49
C ASN A 437 42.01 -8.82 4.71
N GLY A 438 40.94 -8.29 5.28
CA GLY A 438 40.28 -8.82 6.47
C GLY A 438 40.91 -8.33 7.78
N GLU A 439 41.78 -7.31 7.76
CA GLU A 439 42.42 -6.73 8.93
C GLU A 439 41.54 -5.61 9.52
N ALA A 440 41.38 -5.61 10.85
CA ALA A 440 40.61 -4.57 11.54
C ALA A 440 41.49 -3.38 11.90
N ASN A 441 41.19 -2.21 11.36
CA ASN A 441 41.94 -0.98 11.55
C ASN A 441 41.03 0.17 12.02
N ALA A 442 41.60 1.13 12.76
CA ALA A 442 40.89 2.34 13.19
C ALA A 442 41.30 3.54 12.30
N TYR A 443 40.29 4.21 11.77
CA TYR A 443 40.44 5.40 10.94
C TYR A 443 39.84 6.60 11.66
N PHE A 444 40.40 7.79 11.40
CA PHE A 444 39.95 9.05 12.02
C PHE A 444 39.56 10.02 10.91
N PHE A 445 38.31 10.46 10.94
CA PHE A 445 37.71 11.41 9.98
C PHE A 445 37.39 12.73 10.63
#